data_34b0f6972f51aadf4367f72b550bc749
#
_entry.id   34b0f6972f51aadf4367f72b550bc749
#
_cell.length_a   1.000
_cell.length_b   1.000
_cell.length_c   1.000
_cell.angle_alpha   90.00
_cell.angle_beta   90.00
_cell.angle_gamma   90.00
#
_symmetry.space_group_name_H-M   'P 1'
#
loop_
_entity.id
_entity.type
_entity.pdbx_description
1 polymer ?
#
loop_
_entity_poly.entity_id
_entity_poly.type
_entity_poly.pdbx_seq_one_letter_code
_entity_poly.pdbx_strand_id
1 'polypeptide(L)'
;MNWVVKYLPEADKDLDNLSRRQQVLVKKAVKKVQENPLPQNEGGYGKPLGHKRGLNLTNLLKIKLRGEGIRIVYKLVKTESQMLVIVVGI
;
A
#
# COMPACT_ATOMS: atom_id res chain seq x y z
N MET A 1 15.11 -8.56 5.45
CA MET A 1 14.72 -7.44 6.35
C MET A 1 13.22 -7.53 6.61
N ASN A 2 12.83 -7.43 7.86
CA ASN A 2 11.41 -7.57 8.22
C ASN A 2 10.75 -6.20 8.30
N TRP A 3 9.72 -6.02 7.50
CA TRP A 3 8.93 -4.80 7.53
C TRP A 3 7.70 -4.98 8.41
N VAL A 4 7.36 -3.96 9.19
CA VAL A 4 6.17 -3.95 10.02
C VAL A 4 5.08 -3.15 9.32
N VAL A 5 3.92 -3.77 9.12
CA VAL A 5 2.78 -3.08 8.49
C VAL A 5 1.94 -2.40 9.55
N LYS A 6 1.62 -1.14 9.30
CA LYS A 6 0.65 -0.39 10.10
C LYS A 6 -0.41 0.19 9.17
N TYR A 7 -1.66 0.02 9.54
CA TYR A 7 -2.77 0.64 8.83
C TYR A 7 -3.14 1.92 9.55
N LEU A 8 -3.05 3.05 8.86
CA LEU A 8 -3.46 4.33 9.43
C LEU A 8 -4.99 4.33 9.62
N PRO A 9 -5.52 5.19 10.51
CA PRO A 9 -6.96 5.17 10.80
C PRO A 9 -7.86 5.27 9.58
N GLU A 10 -7.48 6.05 8.58
CA GLU A 10 -8.25 6.15 7.32
C GLU A 10 -8.29 4.82 6.58
N ALA A 11 -7.16 4.13 6.52
CA ALA A 11 -7.09 2.85 5.84
C ALA A 11 -7.93 1.80 6.58
N ASP A 12 -7.92 1.82 7.92
CA ASP A 12 -8.77 0.94 8.70
C ASP A 12 -10.24 1.18 8.42
N LYS A 13 -10.64 2.44 8.33
CA LYS A 13 -12.01 2.81 7.97
C LYS A 13 -12.38 2.30 6.59
N ASP A 14 -11.46 2.48 5.64
CA ASP A 14 -11.68 2.02 4.27
C ASP A 14 -11.90 0.51 4.24
N LEU A 15 -11.10 -0.23 5.01
CA LEU A 15 -11.24 -1.68 5.10
C LEU A 15 -12.60 -2.09 5.66
N ASP A 16 -13.05 -1.39 6.71
CA ASP A 16 -14.35 -1.69 7.32
C ASP A 16 -15.52 -1.53 6.33
N ASN A 17 -15.33 -0.70 5.31
CA ASN A 17 -16.36 -0.47 4.29
C ASN A 17 -16.33 -1.48 3.15
N LEU A 18 -15.36 -2.39 3.15
CA LEU A 18 -15.26 -3.43 2.14
C LEU A 18 -15.95 -4.69 2.61
N SER A 19 -16.35 -5.54 1.65
CA SER A 19 -16.87 -6.86 1.99
C SER A 19 -15.76 -7.68 2.67
N ARG A 20 -16.17 -8.73 3.41
CA ARG A 20 -15.19 -9.60 4.06
C ARG A 20 -14.21 -10.21 3.04
N ARG A 21 -14.72 -10.62 1.88
CA ARG A 21 -13.90 -11.17 0.82
C ARG A 21 -12.84 -10.16 0.35
N GLN A 22 -13.27 -8.91 0.15
CA GLN A 22 -12.35 -7.86 -0.28
C GLN A 22 -11.30 -7.55 0.78
N GLN A 23 -11.71 -7.54 2.06
CA GLN A 23 -10.77 -7.34 3.16
C GLN A 23 -9.67 -8.40 3.16
N VAL A 24 -10.04 -9.65 2.95
CA VAL A 24 -9.08 -10.75 2.90
C VAL A 24 -8.12 -10.55 1.73
N LEU A 25 -8.63 -10.16 0.57
CA LEU A 25 -7.80 -9.94 -0.61
C LEU A 25 -6.82 -8.79 -0.41
N VAL A 26 -7.28 -7.70 0.22
CA VAL A 26 -6.41 -6.55 0.52
C VAL A 26 -5.30 -6.97 1.46
N LYS A 27 -5.62 -7.66 2.54
CA LYS A 27 -4.62 -8.09 3.51
C LYS A 27 -3.60 -9.06 2.91
N LYS A 28 -4.04 -9.94 2.04
CA LYS A 28 -3.15 -10.83 1.32
C LYS A 28 -2.19 -10.06 0.43
N ALA A 29 -2.70 -9.08 -0.31
CA ALA A 29 -1.87 -8.28 -1.19
C ALA A 29 -0.84 -7.47 -0.41
N VAL A 30 -1.26 -6.87 0.70
CA VAL A 30 -0.35 -6.12 1.57
C VAL A 30 0.74 -7.04 2.13
N LYS A 31 0.35 -8.23 2.57
CA LYS A 31 1.30 -9.20 3.12
C LYS A 31 2.32 -9.63 2.06
N LYS A 32 1.89 -9.79 0.82
CA LYS A 32 2.78 -10.15 -0.28
C LYS A 32 3.80 -9.03 -0.52
N VAL A 33 3.34 -7.79 -0.59
CA VAL A 33 4.21 -6.65 -0.84
C VAL A 33 5.13 -6.40 0.35
N GLN A 34 4.68 -6.73 1.56
CA GLN A 34 5.47 -6.60 2.78
C GLN A 34 6.79 -7.37 2.71
N GLU A 35 6.86 -8.41 1.92
CA GLU A 35 8.11 -9.18 1.74
C GLU A 35 9.21 -8.31 1.17
N ASN A 36 8.85 -7.38 0.28
CA ASN A 36 9.78 -6.39 -0.24
C ASN A 36 9.00 -5.17 -0.73
N PRO A 37 8.64 -4.24 0.17
CA PRO A 37 7.78 -3.11 -0.18
C PRO A 37 8.51 -1.94 -0.83
N LEU A 38 9.79 -2.08 -1.12
CA LEU A 38 10.56 -1.06 -1.81
C LEU A 38 9.99 -0.82 -3.21
N PRO A 39 10.25 0.37 -3.81
CA PRO A 39 9.84 0.62 -5.19
C PRO A 39 10.43 -0.38 -6.17
N GLN A 40 9.75 -0.57 -7.30
CA GLN A 40 10.22 -1.50 -8.33
C GLN A 40 11.62 -1.17 -8.82
N ASN A 41 11.95 0.12 -8.93
CA ASN A 41 13.29 0.54 -9.36
C ASN A 41 14.37 0.22 -8.33
N GLU A 42 13.98 -0.18 -7.12
CA GLU A 42 14.89 -0.67 -6.09
C GLU A 42 14.74 -2.17 -5.87
N GLY A 43 14.09 -2.85 -6.79
CA GLY A 43 13.94 -4.30 -6.75
C GLY A 43 12.73 -4.81 -5.96
N GLY A 44 11.86 -3.93 -5.49
CA GLY A 44 10.71 -4.32 -4.70
C GLY A 44 9.43 -4.46 -5.51
N TYR A 45 8.33 -4.67 -4.79
CA TYR A 45 7.01 -4.84 -5.40
C TYR A 45 6.22 -3.55 -5.52
N GLY A 46 6.69 -2.45 -4.92
CA GLY A 46 5.96 -1.20 -4.88
C GLY A 46 5.98 -0.44 -6.19
N LYS A 47 4.84 0.09 -6.59
CA LYS A 47 4.75 0.93 -7.78
C LYS A 47 4.69 2.40 -7.34
N PRO A 48 5.68 3.22 -7.69
CA PRO A 48 5.64 4.64 -7.33
C PRO A 48 4.46 5.35 -7.98
N LEU A 49 3.85 6.28 -7.25
CA LEU A 49 2.80 7.13 -7.80
C LEU A 49 3.38 8.24 -8.68
N GLY A 50 4.60 8.68 -8.37
CA GLY A 50 5.26 9.70 -9.16
C GLY A 50 4.65 11.08 -9.00
N HIS A 51 4.94 11.95 -9.99
CA HIS A 51 4.37 13.29 -10.04
C HIS A 51 3.12 13.29 -10.89
N LYS A 52 2.05 13.91 -10.37
CA LYS A 52 0.84 14.11 -11.15
C LYS A 52 0.34 15.53 -10.92
N ARG A 53 0.18 16.30 -12.00
CA ARG A 53 -0.38 17.66 -11.94
C ARG A 53 0.31 18.56 -10.92
N GLY A 54 1.62 18.48 -10.84
CA GLY A 54 2.40 19.29 -9.93
C GLY A 54 2.44 18.81 -8.49
N LEU A 55 1.73 17.74 -8.16
CA LEU A 55 1.80 17.16 -6.82
C LEU A 55 3.00 16.25 -6.70
N ASN A 56 3.73 16.41 -5.61
CA ASN A 56 4.90 15.58 -5.34
C ASN A 56 4.47 14.32 -4.60
N LEU A 57 4.35 13.21 -5.33
CA LEU A 57 3.95 11.92 -4.79
C LEU A 57 5.10 10.91 -4.76
N THR A 58 6.35 11.42 -4.76
CA THR A 58 7.53 10.56 -4.91
C THR A 58 7.70 9.53 -3.80
N ASN A 59 7.20 9.80 -2.59
CA ASN A 59 7.35 8.88 -1.47
C ASN A 59 6.15 7.97 -1.29
N LEU A 60 5.17 8.04 -2.18
CA LEU A 60 3.98 7.20 -2.11
C LEU A 60 4.07 6.06 -3.10
N LEU A 61 3.60 4.90 -2.66
CA LEU A 61 3.60 3.69 -3.46
C LEU A 61 2.19 3.11 -3.50
N LYS A 62 1.91 2.34 -4.53
CA LYS A 62 0.58 1.76 -4.69
C LYS A 62 0.63 0.26 -4.95
N ILE A 63 -0.44 -0.40 -4.55
CA ILE A 63 -0.72 -1.80 -4.88
C ILE A 63 -2.06 -1.82 -5.60
N LYS A 64 -2.13 -2.47 -6.75
CA LYS A 64 -3.39 -2.58 -7.49
C LYS A 64 -3.94 -3.99 -7.42
N LEU A 65 -5.18 -4.11 -6.98
CA LEU A 65 -5.94 -5.35 -7.07
C LEU A 65 -6.86 -5.24 -8.27
N ARG A 66 -6.33 -5.58 -9.45
CA ARG A 66 -7.01 -5.32 -10.72
C ARG A 66 -8.37 -5.97 -10.83
N GLY A 67 -8.49 -7.20 -10.37
CA GLY A 67 -9.76 -7.91 -10.45
C GLY A 67 -10.87 -7.31 -9.60
N GLU A 68 -10.51 -6.53 -8.57
CA GLU A 68 -11.45 -5.93 -7.64
C GLU A 68 -11.61 -4.43 -7.82
N GLY A 69 -10.77 -3.82 -8.65
CA GLY A 69 -10.76 -2.36 -8.80
C GLY A 69 -10.29 -1.63 -7.57
N ILE A 70 -9.55 -2.30 -6.68
CA ILE A 70 -9.09 -1.71 -5.44
C ILE A 70 -7.65 -1.24 -5.58
N ARG A 71 -7.36 -0.06 -5.03
CA ARG A 71 -6.01 0.48 -4.96
C ARG A 71 -5.64 0.72 -3.51
N ILE A 72 -4.43 0.35 -3.16
CA ILE A 72 -3.88 0.54 -1.83
C ILE A 72 -2.70 1.48 -1.95
N VAL A 73 -2.69 2.56 -1.18
CA VAL A 73 -1.56 3.51 -1.16
C VAL A 73 -0.84 3.38 0.16
N TYR A 74 0.48 3.28 0.10
CA TYR A 74 1.30 3.19 1.29
C TYR A 74 2.58 4.00 1.13
N LYS A 75 3.23 4.25 2.25
CA LYS A 75 4.57 4.84 2.26
C LYS A 75 5.47 4.06 3.19
N LEU A 76 6.78 4.25 3.04
CA LEU A 76 7.76 3.56 3.86
C LEU A 76 8.43 4.52 4.82
N VAL A 77 8.61 4.07 6.06
CA VAL A 77 9.48 4.73 7.01
C VAL A 77 10.70 3.83 7.14
N LYS A 78 11.71 4.10 6.34
CA LYS A 78 12.87 3.20 6.21
C LYS A 78 13.67 3.08 7.50
N THR A 79 13.79 4.17 8.25
CA THR A 79 14.53 4.16 9.50
C THR A 79 13.96 3.20 10.54
N GLU A 80 12.66 2.89 10.45
CA GLU A 80 11.98 2.03 11.39
C GLU A 80 11.45 0.75 10.74
N SER A 81 11.78 0.55 9.47
CA SER A 81 11.30 -0.59 8.68
C SER A 81 9.77 -0.74 8.75
N GLN A 82 9.08 0.39 8.62
CA GLN A 82 7.61 0.41 8.66
C GLN A 82 7.02 0.65 7.29
N MET A 83 5.95 -0.09 7.01
CA MET A 83 5.12 0.08 5.83
C MET A 83 3.78 0.63 6.30
N LEU A 84 3.52 1.90 6.03
CA LEU A 84 2.30 2.57 6.49
C LEU A 84 1.26 2.57 5.38
N VAL A 85 0.18 1.82 5.59
CA VAL A 85 -0.94 1.81 4.64
C VAL A 85 -1.80 3.04 4.93
N ILE A 86 -1.90 3.92 3.94
CA ILE A 86 -2.53 5.23 4.11
C ILE A 86 -3.99 5.21 3.71
N VAL A 87 -4.29 4.60 2.56
CA VAL A 87 -5.66 4.57 2.04
C VAL A 87 -5.88 3.29 1.24
N VAL A 88 -7.11 2.78 1.31
CA VAL A 88 -7.58 1.66 0.52
C VAL A 88 -8.83 2.12 -0.20
N GLY A 89 -8.78 2.26 -1.52
CA GLY A 89 -9.88 2.84 -2.28
C GLY A 89 -10.27 2.03 -3.49
N ILE A 90 -11.47 2.28 -3.96
CA ILE A 90 -12.00 1.66 -5.18
C ILE A 90 -11.89 2.61 -6.36
#